data_e3741b34deaa648fee6b282220d5292f
#
_entry.id   e3741b34deaa648fee6b282220d5292f
#
_cell.length_a   1.000
_cell.length_b   1.000
_cell.length_c   1.000
_cell.angle_alpha   90.00
_cell.angle_beta   90.00
_cell.angle_gamma   90.00
#
_symmetry.space_group_name_H-M   'P 1'
#
loop_
_entity.id
_entity.type
_entity.pdbx_description
1 polymer ?
#
loop_
_entity_poly.entity_id
_entity_poly.type
_entity_poly.pdbx_seq_one_letter_code
_entity_poly.pdbx_strand_id
1 'polypeptide(L)'
;MSYPQDGHGFFTRALDAEDRGRLDEAETAYQQAIVLFEEEGDAEQEQAACHYNLGHLYLGMNRPGRAVTAYERALQLFRRSSGSGRHQARTHLILGSLLLEMERHREAEEHLLDALGQYLDAPHEPVDQAQCHVNLGRVYEQGARASQAVTAYNRALDFYQEAEDTAAEQAECFTALGRLHEAAGRMLESGSAYAAAARLRRAAGRPPLDEDPAEELAQDEERPADREPPGGADAARGTGLVEGEDRP
;
A
#
# COMPACT_ATOMS: atom_id res chain seq x y z
N MET A 1 30.28 -22.42 -11.50
CA MET A 1 31.29 -21.34 -11.36
C MET A 1 31.93 -21.52 -10.01
N SER A 2 33.25 -21.27 -9.89
CA SER A 2 33.93 -21.28 -8.59
C SER A 2 33.91 -19.86 -8.05
N TYR A 3 33.36 -19.68 -6.86
CA TYR A 3 33.36 -18.38 -6.16
C TYR A 3 34.60 -18.27 -5.28
N PRO A 4 35.13 -17.04 -5.06
CA PRO A 4 36.11 -16.81 -4.01
C PRO A 4 35.65 -17.37 -2.67
N GLN A 5 36.60 -17.76 -1.81
CA GLN A 5 36.30 -18.29 -0.46
C GLN A 5 36.43 -17.17 0.60
N ASP A 6 36.00 -15.97 0.27
CA ASP A 6 35.94 -14.78 1.12
C ASP A 6 34.49 -14.32 1.34
N GLY A 7 34.28 -13.29 2.14
CA GLY A 7 32.94 -12.75 2.47
C GLY A 7 32.19 -12.37 1.19
N HIS A 8 32.81 -11.70 0.25
CA HIS A 8 32.17 -11.28 -1.01
C HIS A 8 31.82 -12.47 -1.91
N GLY A 9 32.65 -13.51 -1.94
CA GLY A 9 32.38 -14.73 -2.71
C GLY A 9 31.17 -15.47 -2.18
N PHE A 10 31.03 -15.60 -0.85
CA PHE A 10 29.87 -16.20 -0.25
C PHE A 10 28.61 -15.33 -0.41
N PHE A 11 28.72 -14.01 -0.32
CA PHE A 11 27.62 -13.09 -0.61
C PHE A 11 27.10 -13.26 -2.06
N THR A 12 28.01 -13.29 -3.04
CA THR A 12 27.64 -13.51 -4.46
C THR A 12 27.01 -14.88 -4.67
N ARG A 13 27.51 -15.91 -4.00
CA ARG A 13 26.92 -17.25 -4.03
C ARG A 13 25.51 -17.28 -3.43
N ALA A 14 25.27 -16.51 -2.38
CA ALA A 14 23.96 -16.40 -1.77
C ALA A 14 22.94 -15.79 -2.75
N LEU A 15 23.29 -14.69 -3.42
CA LEU A 15 22.44 -14.07 -4.45
C LEU A 15 22.14 -15.04 -5.60
N ASP A 16 23.15 -15.75 -6.11
CA ASP A 16 22.96 -16.74 -7.18
C ASP A 16 22.07 -17.93 -6.74
N ALA A 17 22.14 -18.32 -5.49
CA ALA A 17 21.28 -19.36 -4.93
C ALA A 17 19.83 -18.86 -4.78
N GLU A 18 19.62 -17.61 -4.36
CA GLU A 18 18.32 -16.93 -4.27
C GLU A 18 17.65 -16.86 -5.66
N ASP A 19 18.36 -16.36 -6.67
CA ASP A 19 17.89 -16.26 -8.06
C ASP A 19 17.43 -17.62 -8.63
N ARG A 20 18.04 -18.71 -8.15
CA ARG A 20 17.67 -20.09 -8.52
C ARG A 20 16.64 -20.72 -7.63
N GLY A 21 16.09 -19.99 -6.65
CA GLY A 21 15.11 -20.49 -5.69
C GLY A 21 15.65 -21.48 -4.67
N ARG A 22 17.01 -21.58 -4.52
CA ARG A 22 17.65 -22.47 -3.55
C ARG A 22 17.85 -21.80 -2.21
N LEU A 23 16.72 -21.54 -1.52
CA LEU A 23 16.64 -20.64 -0.37
C LEU A 23 17.50 -21.10 0.83
N ASP A 24 17.55 -22.41 1.13
CA ASP A 24 18.39 -22.94 2.22
C ASP A 24 19.89 -22.80 1.93
N GLU A 25 20.29 -22.92 0.65
CA GLU A 25 21.67 -22.66 0.24
C GLU A 25 22.01 -21.18 0.33
N ALA A 26 21.08 -20.29 -0.04
CA ALA A 26 21.25 -18.86 0.10
C ALA A 26 21.40 -18.46 1.58
N GLU A 27 20.53 -18.97 2.48
CA GLU A 27 20.63 -18.74 3.93
C GLU A 27 22.01 -19.12 4.46
N THR A 28 22.49 -20.31 4.11
CA THR A 28 23.81 -20.80 4.53
C THR A 28 24.94 -19.92 4.01
N ALA A 29 24.86 -19.50 2.76
CA ALA A 29 25.90 -18.67 2.14
C ALA A 29 25.94 -17.25 2.73
N TYR A 30 24.80 -16.62 3.00
CA TYR A 30 24.76 -15.34 3.71
C TYR A 30 25.34 -15.44 5.12
N GLN A 31 25.03 -16.51 5.86
CA GLN A 31 25.61 -16.74 7.19
C GLN A 31 27.13 -16.91 7.15
N GLN A 32 27.66 -17.61 6.14
CA GLN A 32 29.10 -17.74 5.93
C GLN A 32 29.75 -16.41 5.56
N ALA A 33 29.10 -15.59 4.72
CA ALA A 33 29.59 -14.26 4.41
C ALA A 33 29.66 -13.38 5.66
N ILE A 34 28.64 -13.40 6.51
CA ILE A 34 28.62 -12.63 7.77
C ILE A 34 29.80 -12.99 8.66
N VAL A 35 30.07 -14.29 8.87
CA VAL A 35 31.19 -14.73 9.70
C VAL A 35 32.52 -14.20 9.17
N LEU A 36 32.74 -14.27 7.87
CA LEU A 36 33.99 -13.79 7.26
C LEU A 36 34.10 -12.26 7.36
N PHE A 37 33.02 -11.51 7.15
CA PHE A 37 33.00 -10.05 7.33
C PHE A 37 33.18 -9.64 8.80
N GLU A 38 32.72 -10.47 9.77
CA GLU A 38 33.02 -10.26 11.20
C GLU A 38 34.50 -10.43 11.51
N GLU A 39 35.18 -11.38 10.87
CA GLU A 39 36.63 -11.60 11.01
C GLU A 39 37.45 -10.47 10.39
N GLU A 40 36.96 -9.80 9.33
CA GLU A 40 37.63 -8.66 8.67
C GLU A 40 37.62 -7.38 9.56
N GLY A 41 36.65 -7.21 10.46
CA GLY A 41 36.63 -6.19 11.52
C GLY A 41 36.02 -4.85 11.11
N ASP A 42 36.21 -4.35 9.89
CA ASP A 42 35.76 -3.04 9.37
C ASP A 42 34.71 -3.19 8.25
N ALA A 43 33.88 -4.24 8.30
CA ALA A 43 32.94 -4.62 7.25
C ALA A 43 31.46 -4.51 7.71
N GLU A 44 31.14 -3.51 8.53
CA GLU A 44 29.76 -3.35 9.05
C GLU A 44 28.75 -3.12 7.94
N GLN A 45 29.11 -2.46 6.84
CA GLN A 45 28.21 -2.23 5.72
C GLN A 45 27.89 -3.52 4.96
N GLU A 46 28.88 -4.36 4.77
CA GLU A 46 28.75 -5.68 4.12
C GLU A 46 27.96 -6.64 5.00
N GLN A 47 28.23 -6.65 6.30
CA GLN A 47 27.43 -7.42 7.26
C GLN A 47 25.97 -6.95 7.25
N ALA A 48 25.73 -5.64 7.25
CA ALA A 48 24.40 -5.06 7.18
C ALA A 48 23.67 -5.48 5.90
N ALA A 49 24.35 -5.47 4.75
CA ALA A 49 23.80 -5.94 3.49
C ALA A 49 23.42 -7.43 3.53
N CYS A 50 24.25 -8.28 4.14
CA CYS A 50 23.92 -9.70 4.34
C CYS A 50 22.67 -9.87 5.20
N HIS A 51 22.56 -9.17 6.33
CA HIS A 51 21.39 -9.23 7.20
C HIS A 51 20.13 -8.68 6.54
N TYR A 52 20.25 -7.62 5.74
CA TYR A 52 19.16 -7.06 4.95
C TYR A 52 18.62 -8.08 3.93
N ASN A 53 19.51 -8.74 3.19
CA ASN A 53 19.12 -9.75 2.22
C ASN A 53 18.57 -11.03 2.90
N LEU A 54 19.11 -11.43 4.06
CA LEU A 54 18.53 -12.49 4.87
C LEU A 54 17.08 -12.13 5.30
N GLY A 55 16.81 -10.86 5.59
CA GLY A 55 15.45 -10.40 5.86
C GLY A 55 14.52 -10.68 4.68
N HIS A 56 14.92 -10.31 3.45
CA HIS A 56 14.15 -10.61 2.24
C HIS A 56 13.99 -12.12 2.01
N LEU A 57 15.07 -12.88 2.18
CA LEU A 57 15.04 -14.34 2.04
C LEU A 57 14.04 -14.97 3.01
N TYR A 58 14.00 -14.54 4.27
CA TYR A 58 13.06 -15.05 5.26
C TYR A 58 11.61 -14.68 4.95
N LEU A 59 11.36 -13.53 4.33
CA LEU A 59 10.02 -13.19 3.81
C LEU A 59 9.62 -14.16 2.69
N GLY A 60 10.51 -14.43 1.72
CA GLY A 60 10.28 -15.43 0.67
C GLY A 60 10.04 -16.86 1.21
N MET A 61 10.62 -17.17 2.37
CA MET A 61 10.40 -18.45 3.08
C MET A 61 9.17 -18.44 4.00
N ASN A 62 8.37 -17.38 4.01
CA ASN A 62 7.24 -17.18 4.91
C ASN A 62 7.61 -17.29 6.41
N ARG A 63 8.76 -16.69 6.78
CA ARG A 63 9.30 -16.66 8.16
C ARG A 63 9.39 -15.21 8.69
N PRO A 64 8.26 -14.50 8.86
CA PRO A 64 8.25 -13.05 9.14
C PRO A 64 8.99 -12.68 10.43
N GLY A 65 8.91 -13.50 11.48
CA GLY A 65 9.65 -13.24 12.73
C GLY A 65 11.17 -13.26 12.55
N ARG A 66 11.70 -14.15 11.69
CA ARG A 66 13.14 -14.15 11.36
C ARG A 66 13.51 -12.96 10.50
N ALA A 67 12.64 -12.55 9.59
CA ALA A 67 12.84 -11.37 8.77
C ALA A 67 12.97 -10.10 9.63
N VAL A 68 12.08 -9.91 10.62
CA VAL A 68 12.17 -8.78 11.58
C VAL A 68 13.53 -8.77 12.24
N THR A 69 13.98 -9.90 12.84
CA THR A 69 15.27 -9.98 13.52
C THR A 69 16.45 -9.65 12.58
N ALA A 70 16.40 -10.13 11.33
CA ALA A 70 17.44 -9.87 10.35
C ALA A 70 17.50 -8.37 9.96
N TYR A 71 16.36 -7.73 9.71
CA TYR A 71 16.31 -6.30 9.41
C TYR A 71 16.71 -5.43 10.61
N GLU A 72 16.33 -5.79 11.82
CA GLU A 72 16.77 -5.08 13.03
C GLU A 72 18.30 -5.14 13.17
N ARG A 73 18.90 -6.31 12.87
CA ARG A 73 20.35 -6.45 12.88
C ARG A 73 21.02 -5.62 11.79
N ALA A 74 20.45 -5.59 10.58
CA ALA A 74 20.90 -4.72 9.51
C ALA A 74 20.88 -3.24 9.93
N LEU A 75 19.81 -2.77 10.55
CA LEU A 75 19.71 -1.40 11.07
C LEU A 75 20.78 -1.07 12.10
N GLN A 76 21.05 -1.97 13.04
CA GLN A 76 22.10 -1.76 14.04
C GLN A 76 23.47 -1.55 13.40
N LEU A 77 23.78 -2.29 12.33
CA LEU A 77 25.03 -2.20 11.58
C LEU A 77 25.06 -0.95 10.69
N PHE A 78 23.98 -0.65 9.96
CA PHE A 78 23.88 0.58 9.16
C PHE A 78 24.02 1.85 10.01
N ARG A 79 23.60 1.86 11.27
CA ARG A 79 23.83 3.01 12.17
C ARG A 79 25.28 3.24 12.53
N ARG A 80 26.14 2.23 12.40
CA ARG A 80 27.57 2.32 12.67
C ARG A 80 28.37 2.73 11.42
N SER A 81 27.85 2.36 10.24
CA SER A 81 28.48 2.69 8.97
C SER A 81 28.12 4.10 8.49
N SER A 82 29.08 4.84 7.96
CA SER A 82 28.85 6.16 7.38
C SER A 82 28.14 6.08 6.03
N GLY A 83 27.27 7.07 5.72
CA GLY A 83 26.61 7.16 4.40
C GLY A 83 25.44 6.20 4.19
N SER A 84 24.95 5.53 5.21
CA SER A 84 23.90 4.50 5.11
C SER A 84 22.47 5.00 5.32
N GLY A 85 22.23 6.31 5.36
CA GLY A 85 20.91 6.90 5.67
C GLY A 85 19.78 6.36 4.77
N ARG A 86 20.02 6.24 3.46
CA ARG A 86 19.05 5.65 2.53
C ARG A 86 18.73 4.18 2.86
N HIS A 87 19.73 3.39 3.18
CA HIS A 87 19.52 1.98 3.55
C HIS A 87 18.79 1.87 4.89
N GLN A 88 19.08 2.76 5.85
CA GLN A 88 18.36 2.82 7.11
C GLN A 88 16.88 3.15 6.87
N ALA A 89 16.59 4.22 6.10
CA ALA A 89 15.23 4.62 5.76
C ALA A 89 14.44 3.48 5.14
N ARG A 90 15.00 2.83 4.12
CA ARG A 90 14.35 1.72 3.43
C ARG A 90 14.15 0.49 4.33
N THR A 91 15.12 0.19 5.20
CA THR A 91 14.98 -0.92 6.17
C THR A 91 13.89 -0.60 7.20
N HIS A 92 13.80 0.64 7.67
CA HIS A 92 12.71 1.08 8.54
C HIS A 92 11.35 0.98 7.84
N LEU A 93 11.22 1.39 6.56
CA LEU A 93 9.98 1.25 5.79
C LEU A 93 9.56 -0.23 5.70
N ILE A 94 10.48 -1.13 5.36
CA ILE A 94 10.20 -2.57 5.25
C ILE A 94 9.77 -3.14 6.61
N LEU A 95 10.48 -2.81 7.69
CA LEU A 95 10.10 -3.23 9.04
C LEU A 95 8.72 -2.72 9.42
N GLY A 96 8.42 -1.45 9.15
CA GLY A 96 7.12 -0.87 9.43
C GLY A 96 5.99 -1.58 8.68
N SER A 97 6.21 -1.90 7.40
CA SER A 97 5.25 -2.65 6.59
C SER A 97 5.03 -4.07 7.14
N LEU A 98 6.12 -4.77 7.47
CA LEU A 98 6.07 -6.13 7.99
C LEU A 98 5.40 -6.20 9.37
N LEU A 99 5.72 -5.27 10.25
CA LEU A 99 5.11 -5.17 11.59
C LEU A 99 3.61 -4.83 11.50
N LEU A 100 3.20 -4.04 10.51
CA LEU A 100 1.79 -3.77 10.24
C LEU A 100 1.05 -5.06 9.83
N GLU A 101 1.64 -5.89 8.95
CA GLU A 101 1.08 -7.19 8.58
C GLU A 101 1.01 -8.17 9.76
N MET A 102 1.93 -8.03 10.73
CA MET A 102 1.93 -8.80 11.98
C MET A 102 1.03 -8.19 13.07
N GLU A 103 0.22 -7.18 12.76
CA GLU A 103 -0.68 -6.45 13.69
C GLU A 103 0.05 -5.76 14.85
N ARG A 104 1.37 -5.56 14.73
CA ARG A 104 2.22 -4.84 15.70
C ARG A 104 2.20 -3.34 15.41
N HIS A 105 1.01 -2.73 15.46
CA HIS A 105 0.73 -1.37 14.96
C HIS A 105 1.59 -0.28 15.57
N ARG A 106 1.88 -0.37 16.88
CA ARG A 106 2.69 0.64 17.55
C ARG A 106 4.13 0.64 17.05
N GLU A 107 4.73 -0.53 16.92
CA GLU A 107 6.09 -0.68 16.43
C GLU A 107 6.18 -0.33 14.94
N ALA A 108 5.13 -0.70 14.16
CA ALA A 108 5.03 -0.27 12.78
C ALA A 108 5.04 1.26 12.64
N GLU A 109 4.26 1.98 13.47
CA GLU A 109 4.22 3.44 13.48
C GLU A 109 5.60 4.04 13.79
N GLU A 110 6.28 3.53 14.83
CA GLU A 110 7.62 3.99 15.22
C GLU A 110 8.60 3.84 14.05
N HIS A 111 8.67 2.67 13.42
CA HIS A 111 9.55 2.44 12.28
C HIS A 111 9.22 3.30 11.05
N LEU A 112 7.94 3.49 10.72
CA LEU A 112 7.54 4.33 9.59
C LEU A 112 7.88 5.81 9.79
N LEU A 113 7.74 6.31 11.03
CA LEU A 113 8.16 7.67 11.36
C LEU A 113 9.69 7.83 11.31
N ASP A 114 10.44 6.84 11.77
CA ASP A 114 11.90 6.82 11.65
C ASP A 114 12.34 6.81 10.18
N ALA A 115 11.66 6.04 9.31
CA ALA A 115 11.92 6.05 7.88
C ALA A 115 11.75 7.45 7.28
N LEU A 116 10.63 8.12 7.58
CA LEU A 116 10.38 9.48 7.10
C LEU A 116 11.42 10.47 7.62
N GLY A 117 11.85 10.35 8.89
CA GLY A 117 12.92 11.17 9.45
C GLY A 117 14.22 11.02 8.68
N GLN A 118 14.60 9.80 8.30
CA GLN A 118 15.81 9.56 7.52
C GLN A 118 15.70 10.06 6.06
N TYR A 119 14.50 10.03 5.46
CA TYR A 119 14.29 10.55 4.10
C TYR A 119 14.37 12.08 4.01
N LEU A 120 14.24 12.82 5.13
CA LEU A 120 14.46 14.26 5.12
C LEU A 120 15.91 14.66 4.81
N ASP A 121 16.87 13.79 5.18
CA ASP A 121 18.31 14.02 5.00
C ASP A 121 18.90 13.22 3.81
N ALA A 122 18.07 12.39 3.15
CA ALA A 122 18.47 11.52 2.04
C ALA A 122 18.09 12.14 0.69
N PRO A 123 18.61 11.60 -0.43
CA PRO A 123 18.10 11.94 -1.76
C PRO A 123 16.59 11.73 -1.86
N HIS A 124 15.94 12.56 -2.65
CA HIS A 124 14.51 12.52 -2.84
C HIS A 124 14.03 11.16 -3.38
N GLU A 125 13.24 10.45 -2.60
CA GLU A 125 12.67 9.12 -2.91
C GLU A 125 11.14 9.19 -2.72
N PRO A 126 10.42 9.83 -3.67
CA PRO A 126 9.00 10.12 -3.47
C PRO A 126 8.14 8.87 -3.33
N VAL A 127 8.45 7.77 -4.03
CA VAL A 127 7.69 6.52 -3.94
C VAL A 127 7.84 5.88 -2.55
N ASP A 128 9.06 5.81 -2.02
CA ASP A 128 9.29 5.24 -0.69
C ASP A 128 8.67 6.10 0.42
N GLN A 129 8.72 7.44 0.28
CA GLN A 129 8.07 8.37 1.20
C GLN A 129 6.54 8.24 1.14
N ALA A 130 5.97 8.14 -0.06
CA ALA A 130 4.55 7.87 -0.25
C ALA A 130 4.15 6.55 0.43
N GLN A 131 4.94 5.49 0.24
CA GLN A 131 4.68 4.18 0.84
C GLN A 131 4.71 4.22 2.37
N CYS A 132 5.63 5.01 2.98
CA CYS A 132 5.60 5.25 4.43
C CYS A 132 4.27 5.87 4.85
N HIS A 133 3.79 6.88 4.13
CA HIS A 133 2.54 7.55 4.44
C HIS A 133 1.32 6.65 4.22
N VAL A 134 1.31 5.81 3.18
CA VAL A 134 0.26 4.78 2.98
C VAL A 134 0.19 3.84 4.17
N ASN A 135 1.32 3.30 4.60
CA ASN A 135 1.37 2.37 5.73
C ASN A 135 0.98 3.05 7.05
N LEU A 136 1.39 4.31 7.27
CA LEU A 136 0.89 5.10 8.41
C LEU A 136 -0.62 5.30 8.35
N GLY A 137 -1.18 5.59 7.16
CA GLY A 137 -2.61 5.66 6.95
C GLY A 137 -3.32 4.39 7.42
N ARG A 138 -2.82 3.22 7.02
CA ARG A 138 -3.34 1.90 7.43
C ARG A 138 -3.21 1.67 8.95
N VAL A 139 -2.09 2.03 9.56
CA VAL A 139 -1.90 1.99 11.03
C VAL A 139 -2.93 2.85 11.73
N TYR A 140 -3.20 4.06 11.21
CA TYR A 140 -4.16 4.98 11.80
C TYR A 140 -5.61 4.52 11.60
N GLU A 141 -5.96 3.92 10.46
CA GLU A 141 -7.29 3.31 10.26
C GLU A 141 -7.54 2.22 11.32
N GLN A 142 -6.61 1.30 11.49
CA GLN A 142 -6.73 0.20 12.45
C GLN A 142 -6.77 0.70 13.91
N GLY A 143 -6.11 1.81 14.19
CA GLY A 143 -6.16 2.49 15.49
C GLY A 143 -7.36 3.42 15.68
N ALA A 144 -8.36 3.40 14.78
CA ALA A 144 -9.52 4.30 14.78
C ALA A 144 -9.16 5.81 14.81
N ARG A 145 -7.98 6.16 14.27
CA ARG A 145 -7.46 7.54 14.18
C ARG A 145 -7.74 8.14 12.80
N ALA A 146 -9.03 8.21 12.42
CA ALA A 146 -9.49 8.53 11.07
C ALA A 146 -8.91 9.86 10.52
N SER A 147 -8.83 10.92 11.32
CA SER A 147 -8.25 12.20 10.87
C SER A 147 -6.77 12.09 10.52
N GLN A 148 -6.01 11.29 11.28
CA GLN A 148 -4.60 11.05 10.99
C GLN A 148 -4.44 10.17 9.75
N ALA A 149 -5.32 9.18 9.56
CA ALA A 149 -5.35 8.35 8.35
C ALA A 149 -5.60 9.19 7.10
N VAL A 150 -6.61 10.07 7.12
CA VAL A 150 -6.89 11.01 6.00
C VAL A 150 -5.67 11.86 5.69
N THR A 151 -5.01 12.43 6.71
CA THR A 151 -3.81 13.24 6.52
C THR A 151 -2.68 12.42 5.90
N ALA A 152 -2.47 11.21 6.36
CA ALA A 152 -1.42 10.33 5.86
C ALA A 152 -1.65 9.95 4.39
N TYR A 153 -2.87 9.52 4.01
CA TYR A 153 -3.16 9.21 2.62
C TYR A 153 -3.05 10.42 1.68
N ASN A 154 -3.45 11.62 2.12
CA ASN A 154 -3.24 12.82 1.32
C ASN A 154 -1.74 13.13 1.13
N ARG A 155 -0.91 12.95 2.16
CA ARG A 155 0.54 13.08 2.03
C ARG A 155 1.14 12.05 1.07
N ALA A 156 0.65 10.82 1.10
CA ALA A 156 1.06 9.81 0.12
C ALA A 156 0.75 10.25 -1.31
N LEU A 157 -0.45 10.81 -1.55
CA LEU A 157 -0.85 11.33 -2.86
C LEU A 157 0.04 12.48 -3.32
N ASP A 158 0.43 13.41 -2.41
CA ASP A 158 1.36 14.50 -2.73
C ASP A 158 2.67 13.92 -3.30
N PHE A 159 3.27 12.93 -2.64
CA PHE A 159 4.51 12.30 -3.10
C PHE A 159 4.34 11.45 -4.38
N TYR A 160 3.23 10.71 -4.51
CA TYR A 160 2.99 9.96 -5.74
C TYR A 160 2.78 10.85 -6.96
N GLN A 161 2.31 12.10 -6.81
CA GLN A 161 2.20 13.06 -7.91
C GLN A 161 3.58 13.54 -8.43
N GLU A 162 4.62 13.44 -7.61
CA GLU A 162 6.00 13.77 -8.00
C GLU A 162 6.72 12.61 -8.70
N ALA A 163 6.13 11.40 -8.70
CA ALA A 163 6.67 10.18 -9.28
C ALA A 163 5.88 9.77 -10.53
N GLU A 164 6.57 9.10 -11.44
CA GLU A 164 5.95 8.53 -12.66
C GLU A 164 5.31 7.17 -12.35
N ASP A 165 4.33 6.77 -13.17
CA ASP A 165 3.71 5.43 -13.15
C ASP A 165 3.09 4.98 -11.82
N THR A 166 2.58 5.91 -11.01
CA THR A 166 1.99 5.64 -9.70
C THR A 166 0.46 5.69 -9.68
N ALA A 167 -0.20 5.60 -10.83
CA ALA A 167 -1.65 5.72 -10.94
C ALA A 167 -2.41 4.64 -10.14
N ALA A 168 -1.85 3.44 -10.04
CA ALA A 168 -2.45 2.35 -9.29
C ALA A 168 -2.40 2.60 -7.77
N GLU A 169 -1.26 3.05 -7.28
CA GLU A 169 -1.02 3.37 -5.88
C GLU A 169 -1.86 4.59 -5.45
N GLN A 170 -1.95 5.61 -6.30
CA GLN A 170 -2.85 6.74 -6.10
C GLN A 170 -4.31 6.29 -6.00
N ALA A 171 -4.74 5.37 -6.87
CA ALA A 171 -6.11 4.83 -6.83
C ALA A 171 -6.40 4.09 -5.50
N GLU A 172 -5.42 3.38 -4.95
CA GLU A 172 -5.55 2.75 -3.62
C GLU A 172 -5.72 3.78 -2.51
N CYS A 173 -4.94 4.87 -2.53
CA CYS A 173 -5.09 5.97 -1.57
C CYS A 173 -6.47 6.63 -1.66
N PHE A 174 -6.95 6.92 -2.88
CA PHE A 174 -8.29 7.49 -3.07
C PHE A 174 -9.41 6.54 -2.61
N THR A 175 -9.23 5.23 -2.79
CA THR A 175 -10.20 4.24 -2.28
C THR A 175 -10.24 4.25 -0.75
N ALA A 176 -9.08 4.32 -0.09
CA ALA A 176 -9.01 4.41 1.36
C ALA A 176 -9.66 5.71 1.88
N LEU A 177 -9.39 6.85 1.22
CA LEU A 177 -10.03 8.12 1.53
C LEU A 177 -11.56 8.07 1.35
N GLY A 178 -12.04 7.42 0.28
CA GLY A 178 -13.46 7.19 0.04
C GLY A 178 -14.13 6.49 1.22
N ARG A 179 -13.58 5.35 1.66
CA ARG A 179 -14.09 4.61 2.84
C ARG A 179 -14.07 5.45 4.12
N LEU A 180 -13.00 6.21 4.36
CA LEU A 180 -12.89 7.07 5.55
C LEU A 180 -13.92 8.22 5.55
N HIS A 181 -14.17 8.82 4.39
CA HIS A 181 -15.20 9.86 4.23
C HIS A 181 -16.59 9.27 4.38
N GLU A 182 -16.86 8.11 3.81
CA GLU A 182 -18.13 7.40 3.95
C GLU A 182 -18.43 7.07 5.42
N ALA A 183 -17.46 6.47 6.11
CA ALA A 183 -17.59 6.18 7.54
C ALA A 183 -17.84 7.43 8.41
N ALA A 184 -17.37 8.60 7.94
CA ALA A 184 -17.60 9.88 8.58
C ALA A 184 -18.91 10.58 8.14
N GLY A 185 -19.74 9.96 7.29
CA GLY A 185 -20.96 10.52 6.74
C GLY A 185 -20.75 11.63 5.70
N ARG A 186 -19.54 11.78 5.18
CA ARG A 186 -19.15 12.81 4.18
C ARG A 186 -19.33 12.25 2.77
N MET A 187 -20.58 12.11 2.32
CA MET A 187 -20.92 11.40 1.08
C MET A 187 -20.39 12.08 -0.19
N LEU A 188 -20.31 13.40 -0.25
CA LEU A 188 -19.78 14.11 -1.42
C LEU A 188 -18.27 13.88 -1.58
N GLU A 189 -17.53 13.97 -0.48
CA GLU A 189 -16.08 13.70 -0.46
C GLU A 189 -15.80 12.22 -0.74
N SER A 190 -16.63 11.32 -0.21
CA SER A 190 -16.54 9.88 -0.49
C SER A 190 -16.74 9.61 -1.99
N GLY A 191 -17.82 10.10 -2.59
CA GLY A 191 -18.08 9.93 -4.01
C GLY A 191 -16.98 10.50 -4.90
N SER A 192 -16.45 11.68 -4.56
CA SER A 192 -15.34 12.30 -5.28
C SER A 192 -14.07 11.46 -5.23
N ALA A 193 -13.77 10.87 -4.07
CA ALA A 193 -12.60 10.03 -3.88
C ALA A 193 -12.72 8.72 -4.67
N TYR A 194 -13.86 8.04 -4.62
CA TYR A 194 -14.10 6.83 -5.41
C TYR A 194 -14.06 7.11 -6.91
N ALA A 195 -14.62 8.22 -7.38
CA ALA A 195 -14.55 8.61 -8.79
C ALA A 195 -13.11 8.89 -9.24
N ALA A 196 -12.27 9.49 -8.40
CA ALA A 196 -10.84 9.66 -8.67
C ALA A 196 -10.12 8.31 -8.78
N ALA A 197 -10.38 7.39 -7.84
CA ALA A 197 -9.82 6.04 -7.85
C ALA A 197 -10.20 5.28 -9.13
N ALA A 198 -11.47 5.30 -9.53
CA ALA A 198 -11.95 4.65 -10.75
C ALA A 198 -11.30 5.21 -12.02
N ARG A 199 -11.12 6.54 -12.13
CA ARG A 199 -10.41 7.15 -13.25
C ARG A 199 -8.96 6.70 -13.35
N LEU A 200 -8.23 6.66 -12.23
CA LEU A 200 -6.84 6.25 -12.19
C LEU A 200 -6.67 4.77 -12.53
N ARG A 201 -7.55 3.89 -12.04
CA ARG A 201 -7.54 2.46 -12.41
C ARG A 201 -7.73 2.25 -13.91
N ARG A 202 -8.69 2.95 -14.52
CA ARG A 202 -8.89 2.90 -15.98
C ARG A 202 -7.65 3.37 -16.73
N ALA A 203 -7.03 4.45 -16.27
CA ALA A 203 -5.78 4.95 -16.87
C ALA A 203 -4.62 3.95 -16.74
N ALA A 204 -4.54 3.21 -15.64
CA ALA A 204 -3.56 2.16 -15.40
C ALA A 204 -3.90 0.81 -16.09
N GLY A 205 -4.99 0.73 -16.85
CA GLY A 205 -5.44 -0.50 -17.51
C GLY A 205 -5.88 -1.62 -16.56
N ARG A 206 -6.21 -1.30 -15.30
CA ARG A 206 -6.72 -2.26 -14.31
C ARG A 206 -8.25 -2.30 -14.34
N PRO A 207 -8.87 -3.48 -14.15
CA PRO A 207 -10.33 -3.58 -14.07
C PRO A 207 -10.86 -2.82 -12.84
N PRO A 208 -12.13 -2.35 -12.89
CA PRO A 208 -12.81 -1.83 -11.71
C PRO A 208 -12.86 -2.90 -10.61
N LEU A 209 -12.96 -2.49 -9.35
CA LEU A 209 -13.25 -3.44 -8.27
C LEU A 209 -14.70 -3.92 -8.41
N ASP A 210 -14.95 -5.21 -8.18
CA ASP A 210 -16.28 -5.83 -8.30
C ASP A 210 -17.37 -5.19 -7.38
N GLU A 211 -16.95 -4.31 -6.47
CA GLU A 211 -17.81 -3.54 -5.55
C GLU A 211 -17.39 -2.05 -5.56
N ASP A 212 -17.14 -1.44 -6.72
CA ASP A 212 -16.75 -0.02 -6.77
C ASP A 212 -18.00 0.88 -6.72
N PRO A 213 -18.30 1.53 -5.57
CA PRO A 213 -19.48 2.41 -5.43
C PRO A 213 -19.50 3.57 -6.44
N ALA A 214 -18.33 3.88 -7.04
CA ALA A 214 -18.22 4.93 -8.05
C ALA A 214 -18.84 4.54 -9.39
N GLU A 215 -18.93 3.24 -9.71
CA GLU A 215 -19.62 2.80 -10.94
C GLU A 215 -21.14 2.89 -10.80
N GLU A 216 -21.66 2.65 -9.61
CA GLU A 216 -23.10 2.80 -9.33
C GLU A 216 -23.52 4.28 -9.44
N LEU A 217 -22.71 5.21 -8.92
CA LEU A 217 -22.93 6.65 -9.02
C LEU A 217 -22.72 7.18 -10.46
N ALA A 218 -21.74 6.67 -11.20
CA ALA A 218 -21.49 7.08 -12.57
C ALA A 218 -22.57 6.59 -13.54
N GLN A 219 -23.20 5.44 -13.28
CA GLN A 219 -24.33 4.90 -14.06
C GLN A 219 -25.62 5.69 -13.81
N ASP A 220 -25.80 6.27 -12.63
CA ASP A 220 -26.94 7.16 -12.34
C ASP A 220 -26.77 8.54 -12.98
N GLU A 221 -25.56 9.06 -13.15
CA GLU A 221 -25.30 10.31 -13.88
C GLU A 221 -25.44 10.17 -15.41
N GLU A 222 -25.20 8.99 -15.97
CA GLU A 222 -25.38 8.70 -17.40
C GLU A 222 -26.80 8.27 -17.80
N ARG A 223 -27.72 8.15 -16.84
CA ARG A 223 -29.13 7.93 -17.20
C ARG A 223 -29.69 9.19 -17.83
N PRO A 224 -30.06 9.14 -19.13
CA PRO A 224 -30.70 10.29 -19.75
C PRO A 224 -32.01 10.60 -19.02
N ALA A 225 -32.24 11.89 -18.81
CA ALA A 225 -33.42 12.43 -18.14
C ALA A 225 -34.73 12.24 -18.97
N ASP A 226 -34.80 11.24 -19.83
CA ASP A 226 -35.94 10.91 -20.66
C ASP A 226 -36.73 9.73 -20.10
N ARG A 227 -37.38 9.95 -18.96
CA ARG A 227 -38.62 9.26 -18.67
C ARG A 227 -39.71 10.30 -18.53
N GLU A 228 -40.41 10.56 -19.64
CA GLU A 228 -41.74 11.18 -19.62
C GLU A 228 -42.63 10.45 -18.58
N PRO A 229 -43.40 11.16 -17.79
CA PRO A 229 -44.40 10.54 -16.95
C PRO A 229 -45.42 9.79 -17.83
N PRO A 230 -45.94 8.62 -17.41
CA PRO A 230 -46.92 7.89 -18.21
C PRO A 230 -48.13 8.78 -18.45
N GLY A 231 -48.35 9.07 -19.71
CA GLY A 231 -49.42 9.94 -20.18
C GLY A 231 -50.76 9.50 -19.67
N GLY A 232 -51.49 10.44 -19.10
CA GLY A 232 -52.90 10.29 -18.80
C GLY A 232 -53.68 10.08 -20.08
N ALA A 233 -54.22 8.90 -20.26
CA ALA A 233 -55.15 8.58 -21.35
C ALA A 233 -56.55 8.97 -20.94
N ASP A 234 -57.04 9.98 -21.62
CA ASP A 234 -58.41 10.17 -22.13
C ASP A 234 -59.63 9.59 -21.35
N ALA A 235 -60.31 10.47 -20.68
CA ALA A 235 -61.73 10.30 -20.40
C ALA A 235 -62.53 11.08 -21.43
N ALA A 236 -63.12 10.41 -22.39
CA ALA A 236 -64.14 10.98 -23.24
C ALA A 236 -65.22 9.96 -23.61
N ARG A 237 -66.43 10.27 -23.17
CA ARG A 237 -67.73 10.02 -23.80
C ARG A 237 -68.38 8.63 -23.70
N GLY A 238 -69.57 8.68 -23.11
CA GLY A 238 -70.55 7.68 -23.25
C GLY A 238 -71.82 8.02 -22.46
N THR A 239 -72.61 8.86 -23.07
CA THR A 239 -74.02 9.17 -22.69
C THR A 239 -74.88 7.90 -22.67
N GLY A 240 -75.77 7.77 -21.69
CA GLY A 240 -76.81 6.74 -21.66
C GLY A 240 -77.74 6.94 -20.47
N LEU A 241 -78.77 7.71 -20.72
CA LEU A 241 -80.03 7.74 -19.91
C LEU A 241 -80.63 6.33 -19.82
N VAL A 242 -81.22 5.95 -18.74
CA VAL A 242 -82.60 5.40 -18.58
C VAL A 242 -82.99 5.34 -17.11
N GLU A 243 -84.05 6.00 -16.82
CA GLU A 243 -85.14 5.98 -15.94
C GLU A 243 -85.46 4.66 -15.22
N GLY A 244 -86.11 4.83 -14.08
CA GLY A 244 -87.11 3.90 -13.50
C GLY A 244 -86.93 3.66 -12.02
N GLU A 245 -87.73 4.46 -11.22
CA GLU A 245 -88.85 3.93 -10.41
C GLU A 245 -88.52 2.87 -9.35
N ASP A 246 -88.91 2.87 -8.15
CA ASP A 246 -89.91 3.32 -7.30
C ASP A 246 -89.73 2.79 -5.87
N ARG A 247 -90.08 3.53 -4.97
CA ARG A 247 -90.46 3.37 -3.54
C ARG A 247 -90.99 1.95 -3.06
N PRO A 248 -91.15 1.76 -1.77
CA PRO A 248 -91.34 2.74 -0.67
C PRO A 248 -90.25 2.67 0.40
#